data_2cff0c04ac2792a9e3b9678d611eef14
#
_entry.id   2cff0c04ac2792a9e3b9678d611eef14
#
_cell.length_a   1.000
_cell.length_b   1.000
_cell.length_c   1.000
_cell.angle_alpha   90.00
_cell.angle_beta   90.00
_cell.angle_gamma   90.00
#
_symmetry.space_group_name_H-M   'P 1'
#
loop_
_entity.id
_entity.type
_entity.pdbx_description
1 polymer ?
#
loop_
_entity_poly.entity_id
_entity_poly.type
_entity_poly.pdbx_seq_one_letter_code
_entity_poly.pdbx_strand_id
1 'polypeptide(L)'
;MTPRADDPQPTRPIAVFPDPAPIEIARTLDLSGYAWKAVRTVEALERLEPERGWGGAVVDCSEDPEGGWGICRALRDRDPAVVRVLVLVTGAQVGDLESRDHLFQDFCLAPVHPRELDARLRHLCADPREVDPESIVAFGGLELNLETYQATFDGRPLDLTYMEYELLKFLTMHAGKVVSRETLLSRVWGYEYFGGARTVDVHVRRLRAKLGEEHAHLIQTVRNVGYRLGQTRQTRQTRQTWQTRHER
;
A
#
# COMPACT_ATOMS: atom_id res chain seq x y z
N MET A 1 -24.94 -27.37 -18.15
CA MET A 1 -24.37 -27.41 -16.80
C MET A 1 -23.86 -26.00 -16.51
N THR A 2 -24.70 -25.19 -15.88
CA THR A 2 -24.40 -23.79 -15.54
C THR A 2 -23.46 -23.79 -14.33
N PRO A 3 -22.34 -23.05 -14.33
CA PRO A 3 -21.47 -22.97 -13.18
C PRO A 3 -22.23 -22.35 -12.00
N ARG A 4 -22.06 -22.93 -10.80
CA ARG A 4 -22.58 -22.38 -9.55
C ARG A 4 -21.89 -21.06 -9.26
N ALA A 5 -22.66 -20.07 -8.78
CA ALA A 5 -22.20 -18.72 -8.43
C ALA A 5 -21.21 -18.67 -7.25
N ASP A 6 -20.83 -19.81 -6.68
CA ASP A 6 -19.99 -19.95 -5.48
C ASP A 6 -18.60 -20.60 -5.77
N ASP A 7 -18.24 -20.82 -7.02
CA ASP A 7 -16.86 -21.24 -7.32
C ASP A 7 -15.94 -20.02 -7.23
N PRO A 8 -14.87 -20.05 -6.40
CA PRO A 8 -13.91 -18.95 -6.33
C PRO A 8 -13.35 -18.74 -7.74
N GLN A 9 -13.62 -17.54 -8.29
CA GLN A 9 -13.13 -17.17 -9.62
C GLN A 9 -11.61 -17.32 -9.62
N PRO A 10 -11.00 -18.03 -10.58
CA PRO A 10 -9.55 -18.20 -10.60
C PRO A 10 -8.90 -16.81 -10.62
N THR A 11 -8.08 -16.54 -9.60
CA THR A 11 -7.36 -15.29 -9.46
C THR A 11 -6.51 -15.04 -10.71
N ARG A 12 -6.58 -13.83 -11.28
CA ARG A 12 -5.75 -13.45 -12.42
C ARG A 12 -4.28 -13.56 -12.05
N PRO A 13 -3.42 -14.15 -12.89
CA PRO A 13 -2.00 -14.29 -12.58
C PRO A 13 -1.30 -12.94 -12.40
N ILE A 14 -0.25 -12.94 -11.58
CA ILE A 14 0.65 -11.81 -11.32
C ILE A 14 1.82 -11.89 -12.30
N ALA A 15 2.15 -10.81 -12.98
CA ALA A 15 3.39 -10.70 -13.74
C ALA A 15 4.58 -10.45 -12.80
N VAL A 16 5.66 -11.16 -12.97
CA VAL A 16 6.88 -11.00 -12.15
C VAL A 16 8.07 -10.67 -13.03
N PHE A 17 8.73 -9.55 -12.79
CA PHE A 17 9.97 -9.17 -13.44
C PHE A 17 11.11 -9.14 -12.41
N PRO A 18 12.32 -9.63 -12.75
CA PRO A 18 12.74 -10.19 -14.02
C PRO A 18 12.40 -11.68 -14.22
N ASP A 19 12.80 -12.24 -15.37
CA ASP A 19 12.84 -13.68 -15.62
C ASP A 19 14.31 -14.13 -15.78
N PRO A 20 14.81 -15.06 -14.91
CA PRO A 20 14.08 -15.75 -13.86
C PRO A 20 13.68 -14.84 -12.69
N ALA A 21 12.54 -15.15 -12.08
CA ALA A 21 12.07 -14.41 -10.90
C ALA A 21 13.04 -14.64 -9.71
N PRO A 22 13.34 -13.61 -8.92
CA PRO A 22 14.09 -13.75 -7.68
C PRO A 22 13.46 -14.81 -6.76
N ILE A 23 14.29 -15.68 -6.18
CA ILE A 23 13.82 -16.86 -5.44
C ILE A 23 12.90 -16.52 -4.27
N GLU A 24 13.15 -15.40 -3.58
CA GLU A 24 12.34 -14.92 -2.46
C GLU A 24 10.93 -14.50 -2.93
N ILE A 25 10.83 -13.85 -4.09
CA ILE A 25 9.56 -13.43 -4.69
C ILE A 25 8.78 -14.66 -5.14
N ALA A 26 9.40 -15.54 -5.93
CA ALA A 26 8.77 -16.76 -6.42
C ALA A 26 8.24 -17.62 -5.27
N ARG A 27 9.07 -17.88 -4.26
CA ARG A 27 8.70 -18.66 -3.09
C ARG A 27 7.55 -18.05 -2.29
N THR A 28 7.55 -16.72 -2.12
CA THR A 28 6.48 -16.03 -1.40
C THR A 28 5.16 -16.16 -2.14
N LEU A 29 5.15 -15.95 -3.46
CA LEU A 29 3.96 -16.09 -4.29
C LEU A 29 3.41 -17.52 -4.27
N ASP A 30 4.28 -18.53 -4.38
CA ASP A 30 3.90 -19.94 -4.33
C ASP A 30 3.28 -20.32 -2.98
N LEU A 31 3.91 -19.92 -1.86
CA LEU A 31 3.43 -20.21 -0.51
C LEU A 31 2.10 -19.51 -0.19
N SER A 32 1.88 -18.33 -0.76
CA SER A 32 0.63 -17.56 -0.59
C SER A 32 -0.45 -17.93 -1.61
N GLY A 33 -0.19 -18.92 -2.49
CA GLY A 33 -1.17 -19.47 -3.45
C GLY A 33 -1.48 -18.56 -4.63
N TYR A 34 -0.63 -17.57 -4.94
CA TYR A 34 -0.80 -16.71 -6.10
C TYR A 34 -0.36 -17.44 -7.38
N ALA A 35 -1.20 -17.39 -8.42
CA ALA A 35 -0.76 -17.74 -9.77
C ALA A 35 0.12 -16.60 -10.31
N TRP A 36 1.26 -16.95 -10.90
CA TRP A 36 2.19 -15.93 -11.42
C TRP A 36 2.97 -16.45 -12.65
N LYS A 37 3.53 -15.52 -13.44
CA LYS A 37 4.42 -15.82 -14.56
C LYS A 37 5.57 -14.82 -14.59
N ALA A 38 6.80 -15.32 -14.75
CA ALA A 38 7.98 -14.47 -14.95
C ALA A 38 8.01 -13.88 -16.36
N VAL A 39 8.42 -12.61 -16.46
CA VAL A 39 8.56 -11.87 -17.71
C VAL A 39 9.90 -11.16 -17.76
N ARG A 40 10.58 -11.21 -18.90
CA ARG A 40 11.89 -10.59 -19.11
C ARG A 40 11.81 -9.26 -19.84
N THR A 41 10.86 -9.11 -20.74
CA THR A 41 10.72 -7.94 -21.62
C THR A 41 9.25 -7.57 -21.78
N VAL A 42 8.99 -6.41 -22.37
CA VAL A 42 7.62 -5.95 -22.69
C VAL A 42 6.96 -6.91 -23.68
N GLU A 43 7.69 -7.42 -24.68
CA GLU A 43 7.16 -8.39 -25.65
C GLU A 43 6.80 -9.73 -24.96
N ALA A 44 7.57 -10.14 -23.96
CA ALA A 44 7.24 -11.33 -23.16
C ALA A 44 5.99 -11.08 -22.30
N LEU A 45 5.84 -9.89 -21.73
CA LEU A 45 4.65 -9.48 -20.97
C LEU A 45 3.38 -9.58 -21.83
N GLU A 46 3.45 -9.13 -23.08
CA GLU A 46 2.34 -9.22 -24.05
C GLU A 46 2.03 -10.66 -24.46
N ARG A 47 3.06 -11.40 -24.84
CA ARG A 47 2.92 -12.79 -25.30
C ARG A 47 2.37 -13.73 -24.24
N LEU A 48 2.76 -13.54 -22.97
CA LEU A 48 2.37 -14.39 -21.83
C LEU A 48 1.08 -13.91 -21.15
N GLU A 49 0.47 -12.85 -21.66
CA GLU A 49 -0.75 -12.30 -21.08
C GLU A 49 -1.85 -13.35 -20.98
N PRO A 50 -2.46 -13.50 -19.81
CA PRO A 50 -3.61 -14.38 -19.65
C PRO A 50 -4.84 -13.85 -20.40
N GLU A 51 -5.76 -14.74 -20.81
CA GLU A 51 -7.02 -14.34 -21.49
C GLU A 51 -7.83 -13.27 -20.74
N ARG A 52 -7.76 -13.27 -19.41
CA ARG A 52 -8.42 -12.30 -18.53
C ARG A 52 -7.56 -11.10 -18.18
N GLY A 53 -6.38 -10.97 -18.77
CA GLY A 53 -5.37 -9.98 -18.43
C GLY A 53 -4.64 -10.30 -17.12
N TRP A 54 -3.66 -9.48 -16.79
CA TRP A 54 -2.87 -9.58 -15.54
C TRP A 54 -3.69 -9.11 -14.34
N GLY A 55 -3.58 -9.82 -13.22
CA GLY A 55 -4.20 -9.44 -11.94
C GLY A 55 -3.44 -8.35 -11.17
N GLY A 56 -2.13 -8.26 -11.45
CA GLY A 56 -1.20 -7.32 -10.85
C GLY A 56 0.22 -7.62 -11.32
N ALA A 57 1.21 -6.94 -10.75
CA ALA A 57 2.61 -7.20 -11.05
C ALA A 57 3.51 -7.00 -9.82
N VAL A 58 4.60 -7.76 -9.76
CA VAL A 58 5.76 -7.53 -8.88
C VAL A 58 6.96 -7.27 -9.78
N VAL A 59 7.52 -6.08 -9.69
CA VAL A 59 8.59 -5.62 -10.58
C VAL A 59 9.83 -5.27 -9.75
N ASP A 60 10.86 -6.10 -9.84
CA ASP A 60 12.14 -5.82 -9.18
C ASP A 60 13.02 -4.92 -10.07
N CYS A 61 13.11 -3.65 -9.68
CA CYS A 61 13.91 -2.64 -10.34
C CYS A 61 15.33 -2.51 -9.74
N SER A 62 15.71 -3.37 -8.79
CA SER A 62 16.95 -3.19 -8.02
C SER A 62 18.21 -3.37 -8.88
N GLU A 63 18.23 -4.38 -9.76
CA GLU A 63 19.38 -4.70 -10.63
C GLU A 63 19.23 -4.14 -12.05
N ASP A 64 18.01 -4.11 -12.60
CA ASP A 64 17.70 -3.55 -13.92
C ASP A 64 16.55 -2.50 -13.81
N PRO A 65 16.87 -1.27 -13.41
CA PRO A 65 15.86 -0.21 -13.27
C PRO A 65 15.14 0.12 -14.58
N GLU A 66 15.89 0.20 -15.70
CA GLU A 66 15.29 0.60 -16.98
C GLU A 66 14.34 -0.46 -17.53
N GLY A 67 14.72 -1.74 -17.45
CA GLY A 67 13.83 -2.85 -17.79
C GLY A 67 12.59 -2.88 -16.91
N GLY A 68 12.76 -2.76 -15.61
CA GLY A 68 11.65 -2.73 -14.64
C GLY A 68 10.68 -1.57 -14.88
N TRP A 69 11.17 -0.35 -15.05
CA TRP A 69 10.32 0.80 -15.37
C TRP A 69 9.65 0.68 -16.75
N GLY A 70 10.32 0.01 -17.70
CA GLY A 70 9.71 -0.36 -18.99
C GLY A 70 8.47 -1.24 -18.82
N ILE A 71 8.57 -2.28 -17.99
CA ILE A 71 7.44 -3.16 -17.65
C ILE A 71 6.33 -2.36 -16.94
N CYS A 72 6.66 -1.50 -15.98
CA CYS A 72 5.66 -0.67 -15.29
C CYS A 72 4.88 0.23 -16.25
N ARG A 73 5.56 0.89 -17.19
CA ARG A 73 4.93 1.70 -18.24
C ARG A 73 3.99 0.84 -19.11
N ALA A 74 4.48 -0.29 -19.62
CA ALA A 74 3.69 -1.19 -20.44
C ALA A 74 2.43 -1.70 -19.73
N LEU A 75 2.48 -1.95 -18.42
CA LEU A 75 1.33 -2.35 -17.61
C LEU A 75 0.31 -1.20 -17.46
N ARG A 76 0.77 0.04 -17.34
CA ARG A 76 -0.10 1.22 -17.20
C ARG A 76 -0.74 1.65 -18.51
N ASP A 77 -0.05 1.49 -19.64
CA ASP A 77 -0.53 1.88 -20.97
C ASP A 77 -1.57 0.90 -21.54
N ARG A 78 -1.89 -0.20 -20.84
CA ARG A 78 -2.90 -1.18 -21.25
C ARG A 78 -4.33 -0.65 -21.07
N ASP A 79 -5.27 -1.25 -21.82
CA ASP A 79 -6.70 -1.05 -21.66
C ASP A 79 -7.40 -2.40 -21.37
N PRO A 80 -7.87 -2.67 -20.13
CA PRO A 80 -7.73 -1.83 -18.96
C PRO A 80 -6.30 -1.83 -18.38
N ALA A 81 -5.87 -0.70 -17.81
CA ALA A 81 -4.58 -0.57 -17.17
C ALA A 81 -4.43 -1.53 -15.98
N VAL A 82 -3.25 -2.12 -15.83
CA VAL A 82 -2.91 -2.91 -14.64
C VAL A 82 -2.44 -1.96 -13.54
N VAL A 83 -3.33 -1.68 -12.58
CA VAL A 83 -3.07 -0.70 -11.52
C VAL A 83 -2.37 -1.29 -10.30
N ARG A 84 -2.48 -2.61 -10.06
CA ARG A 84 -1.91 -3.32 -8.91
C ARG A 84 -0.45 -3.68 -9.18
N VAL A 85 0.44 -2.69 -9.11
CA VAL A 85 1.88 -2.85 -9.37
C VAL A 85 2.66 -2.56 -8.09
N LEU A 86 3.39 -3.57 -7.60
CA LEU A 86 4.37 -3.46 -6.52
C LEU A 86 5.77 -3.41 -7.12
N VAL A 87 6.55 -2.39 -6.80
CA VAL A 87 7.95 -2.30 -7.25
C VAL A 87 8.92 -2.52 -6.11
N LEU A 88 10.02 -3.25 -6.39
CA LEU A 88 11.16 -3.36 -5.50
C LEU A 88 12.25 -2.42 -6.00
N VAL A 89 12.82 -1.63 -5.10
CA VAL A 89 13.88 -0.66 -5.39
C VAL A 89 14.95 -0.70 -4.30
N THR A 90 16.16 -0.30 -4.62
CA THR A 90 17.20 -0.10 -3.60
C THR A 90 16.99 1.23 -2.85
N GLY A 91 17.65 1.37 -1.68
CA GLY A 91 17.61 2.63 -0.92
C GLY A 91 18.11 3.84 -1.72
N ALA A 92 19.06 3.64 -2.66
CA ALA A 92 19.57 4.70 -3.53
C ALA A 92 18.52 5.18 -4.55
N GLN A 93 17.63 4.30 -4.99
CA GLN A 93 16.59 4.58 -6.00
C GLN A 93 15.32 5.23 -5.41
N VAL A 94 15.18 5.30 -4.08
CA VAL A 94 13.97 5.87 -3.44
C VAL A 94 13.70 7.32 -3.88
N GLY A 95 14.76 8.08 -4.16
CA GLY A 95 14.63 9.47 -4.64
C GLY A 95 13.94 9.60 -6.00
N ASP A 96 14.02 8.57 -6.84
CA ASP A 96 13.47 8.56 -8.20
C ASP A 96 11.96 8.24 -8.23
N LEU A 97 11.42 7.68 -7.13
CA LEU A 97 10.02 7.26 -7.06
C LEU A 97 9.04 8.43 -7.19
N GLU A 98 9.45 9.63 -6.74
CA GLU A 98 8.59 10.83 -6.81
C GLU A 98 8.18 11.18 -8.25
N SER A 99 9.08 10.97 -9.22
CA SER A 99 8.82 11.24 -10.63
C SER A 99 8.05 10.12 -11.34
N ARG A 100 7.93 8.95 -10.71
CA ARG A 100 7.35 7.73 -11.28
C ARG A 100 6.15 7.20 -10.49
N ASP A 101 5.60 7.99 -9.56
CA ASP A 101 4.53 7.58 -8.64
C ASP A 101 3.24 7.12 -9.35
N HIS A 102 3.01 7.56 -10.59
CA HIS A 102 1.90 7.17 -11.44
C HIS A 102 2.05 5.76 -12.03
N LEU A 103 3.25 5.15 -12.01
CA LEU A 103 3.54 3.85 -12.63
C LEU A 103 3.27 2.66 -11.72
N PHE A 104 3.21 2.86 -10.40
CA PHE A 104 3.05 1.77 -9.43
C PHE A 104 2.11 2.19 -8.30
N GLN A 105 1.57 1.21 -7.59
CA GLN A 105 0.69 1.46 -6.45
C GLN A 105 1.45 1.44 -5.14
N ASP A 106 2.36 0.48 -4.97
CA ASP A 106 3.17 0.35 -3.75
C ASP A 106 4.63 0.02 -4.08
N PHE A 107 5.53 0.25 -3.15
CA PHE A 107 6.93 -0.13 -3.28
C PHE A 107 7.50 -0.70 -1.98
N CYS A 108 8.55 -1.51 -2.10
CA CYS A 108 9.36 -1.96 -0.98
C CYS A 108 10.85 -1.92 -1.33
N LEU A 109 11.71 -1.97 -0.31
CA LEU A 109 13.15 -2.01 -0.54
C LEU A 109 13.61 -3.44 -0.81
N ALA A 110 14.50 -3.58 -1.78
CA ALA A 110 15.27 -4.79 -1.99
C ALA A 110 16.54 -4.80 -1.10
N PRO A 111 16.92 -5.96 -0.51
CA PRO A 111 16.17 -7.23 -0.48
C PRO A 111 14.92 -7.14 0.39
N VAL A 112 13.81 -7.70 -0.10
CA VAL A 112 12.53 -7.66 0.63
C VAL A 112 12.43 -8.85 1.58
N HIS A 113 11.89 -8.60 2.79
CA HIS A 113 11.59 -9.67 3.72
C HIS A 113 10.33 -10.43 3.27
N PRO A 114 10.30 -11.79 3.24
CA PRO A 114 9.14 -12.56 2.74
C PRO A 114 7.81 -12.20 3.41
N ARG A 115 7.80 -11.93 4.72
CA ARG A 115 6.59 -11.50 5.44
C ARG A 115 6.10 -10.12 5.01
N GLU A 116 7.01 -9.21 4.68
CA GLU A 116 6.66 -7.88 4.17
C GLU A 116 6.04 -8.02 2.77
N LEU A 117 6.67 -8.80 1.90
CA LEU A 117 6.16 -9.05 0.55
C LEU A 117 4.76 -9.68 0.60
N ASP A 118 4.56 -10.72 1.42
CA ASP A 118 3.26 -11.38 1.59
C ASP A 118 2.18 -10.42 2.10
N ALA A 119 2.50 -9.59 3.11
CA ALA A 119 1.57 -8.60 3.64
C ALA A 119 1.16 -7.55 2.59
N ARG A 120 2.14 -7.05 1.79
CA ARG A 120 1.88 -6.11 0.69
C ARG A 120 1.05 -6.72 -0.42
N LEU A 121 1.33 -7.97 -0.80
CA LEU A 121 0.57 -8.69 -1.82
C LEU A 121 -0.87 -8.91 -1.38
N ARG A 122 -1.11 -9.33 -0.14
CA ARG A 122 -2.46 -9.46 0.41
C ARG A 122 -3.21 -8.14 0.36
N HIS A 123 -2.58 -7.04 0.78
CA HIS A 123 -3.20 -5.72 0.71
C HIS A 123 -3.49 -5.30 -0.73
N LEU A 124 -2.53 -5.49 -1.64
CA LEU A 124 -2.65 -5.14 -3.05
C LEU A 124 -3.78 -5.92 -3.75
N CYS A 125 -4.02 -7.18 -3.33
CA CYS A 125 -4.99 -8.09 -3.92
C CYS A 125 -6.30 -8.21 -3.13
N ALA A 126 -6.44 -7.54 -1.97
CA ALA A 126 -7.63 -7.60 -1.12
C ALA A 126 -8.91 -7.16 -1.84
N ASP A 127 -10.01 -7.87 -1.57
CA ASP A 127 -11.34 -7.47 -2.05
C ASP A 127 -12.03 -6.56 -1.00
N PRO A 128 -12.57 -5.41 -1.40
CA PRO A 128 -13.20 -4.45 -0.48
C PRO A 128 -14.46 -4.94 0.26
N ARG A 129 -14.94 -6.14 0.04
CA ARG A 129 -16.30 -6.57 0.44
C ARG A 129 -16.42 -7.31 1.77
N GLU A 130 -15.31 -7.63 2.45
CA GLU A 130 -15.33 -8.35 3.73
C GLU A 130 -14.96 -7.43 4.90
N VAL A 131 -15.95 -6.95 5.68
CA VAL A 131 -15.73 -6.04 6.82
C VAL A 131 -16.41 -6.59 8.08
N ASP A 132 -15.61 -6.84 9.14
CA ASP A 132 -16.09 -7.05 10.51
C ASP A 132 -16.09 -5.70 11.26
N PRO A 133 -17.24 -5.25 11.83
CA PRO A 133 -17.35 -3.97 12.54
C PRO A 133 -16.45 -3.85 13.80
N GLU A 134 -16.06 -4.95 14.44
CA GLU A 134 -15.20 -4.93 15.64
C GLU A 134 -13.74 -4.62 15.34
N SER A 135 -13.33 -4.70 14.08
CA SER A 135 -11.95 -4.43 13.64
C SER A 135 -11.70 -2.98 13.20
N ILE A 136 -12.62 -2.06 13.45
CA ILE A 136 -12.50 -0.66 13.00
C ILE A 136 -11.90 0.25 14.07
N VAL A 137 -10.81 0.94 13.72
CA VAL A 137 -10.24 2.05 14.51
C VAL A 137 -10.66 3.37 13.88
N ALA A 138 -11.39 4.21 14.64
CA ALA A 138 -11.87 5.50 14.15
C ALA A 138 -11.19 6.68 14.84
N PHE A 139 -10.88 7.74 14.07
CA PHE A 139 -10.36 9.01 14.56
C PHE A 139 -10.86 10.18 13.71
N GLY A 140 -11.76 10.95 14.28
CA GLY A 140 -12.47 12.00 13.51
C GLY A 140 -13.30 11.37 12.41
N GLY A 141 -13.14 11.84 11.17
CA GLY A 141 -13.77 11.22 9.99
C GLY A 141 -13.00 10.03 9.41
N LEU A 142 -11.82 9.70 9.96
CA LEU A 142 -11.00 8.59 9.51
C LEU A 142 -11.45 7.29 10.16
N GLU A 143 -11.65 6.25 9.36
CA GLU A 143 -11.94 4.88 9.81
C GLU A 143 -10.93 3.94 9.17
N LEU A 144 -10.33 3.07 9.98
CA LEU A 144 -9.32 2.09 9.57
C LEU A 144 -9.79 0.69 9.93
N ASN A 145 -9.93 -0.18 8.93
CA ASN A 145 -10.23 -1.59 9.16
C ASN A 145 -8.92 -2.36 9.34
N LEU A 146 -8.73 -2.98 10.51
CA LEU A 146 -7.49 -3.66 10.89
C LEU A 146 -7.32 -5.02 10.21
N GLU A 147 -8.39 -5.64 9.73
CA GLU A 147 -8.37 -6.95 9.08
C GLU A 147 -8.18 -6.82 7.57
N THR A 148 -8.93 -5.90 6.93
CA THR A 148 -8.87 -5.72 5.47
C THR A 148 -7.82 -4.70 5.04
N TYR A 149 -7.16 -4.01 6.00
CA TYR A 149 -6.21 -2.92 5.74
C TYR A 149 -6.79 -1.77 4.90
N GLN A 150 -8.09 -1.59 4.98
CA GLN A 150 -8.80 -0.53 4.29
C GLN A 150 -8.97 0.70 5.18
N ALA A 151 -9.02 1.86 4.55
CA ALA A 151 -9.30 3.11 5.23
C ALA A 151 -10.38 3.89 4.49
N THR A 152 -11.23 4.60 5.24
CA THR A 152 -12.17 5.57 4.70
C THR A 152 -12.00 6.90 5.41
N PHE A 153 -12.33 7.99 4.73
CA PHE A 153 -12.45 9.31 5.33
C PHE A 153 -13.82 9.91 5.01
N ASP A 154 -14.62 10.18 6.06
CA ASP A 154 -16.03 10.60 5.95
C ASP A 154 -16.84 9.68 5.00
N GLY A 155 -16.63 8.36 5.13
CA GLY A 155 -17.27 7.31 4.32
C GLY A 155 -16.72 7.16 2.89
N ARG A 156 -15.72 7.95 2.48
CA ARG A 156 -15.06 7.82 1.17
C ARG A 156 -13.84 6.93 1.28
N PRO A 157 -13.72 5.87 0.47
CA PRO A 157 -12.56 4.99 0.50
C PRO A 157 -11.28 5.75 0.14
N LEU A 158 -10.21 5.46 0.89
CA LEU A 158 -8.85 5.92 0.61
C LEU A 158 -8.10 4.77 -0.06
N ASP A 159 -7.63 4.97 -1.28
CA ASP A 159 -6.78 4.00 -1.98
C ASP A 159 -5.34 4.06 -1.46
N LEU A 160 -5.11 3.41 -0.30
CA LEU A 160 -3.81 3.38 0.37
C LEU A 160 -3.03 2.15 -0.04
N THR A 161 -1.71 2.30 -0.11
CA THR A 161 -0.79 1.16 -0.12
C THR A 161 -0.69 0.57 1.27
N TYR A 162 -0.16 -0.66 1.39
CA TYR A 162 0.03 -1.30 2.69
C TYR A 162 0.83 -0.42 3.67
N MET A 163 1.95 0.19 3.22
CA MET A 163 2.77 1.01 4.11
C MET A 163 2.17 2.38 4.42
N GLU A 164 1.39 2.94 3.51
CA GLU A 164 0.61 4.15 3.79
C GLU A 164 -0.49 3.85 4.82
N TYR A 165 -1.15 2.69 4.71
CA TYR A 165 -2.10 2.23 5.70
C TYR A 165 -1.44 2.02 7.08
N GLU A 166 -0.33 1.26 7.15
CA GLU A 166 0.39 1.00 8.41
C GLU A 166 0.90 2.30 9.04
N LEU A 167 1.42 3.24 8.24
CA LEU A 167 1.84 4.56 8.72
C LEU A 167 0.65 5.36 9.26
N LEU A 168 -0.47 5.38 8.54
CA LEU A 168 -1.68 6.07 8.97
C LEU A 168 -2.26 5.45 10.24
N LYS A 169 -2.32 4.11 10.31
CA LYS A 169 -2.73 3.36 11.50
C LYS A 169 -1.87 3.71 12.71
N PHE A 170 -0.54 3.69 12.54
CA PHE A 170 0.38 4.03 13.64
C PHE A 170 0.17 5.47 14.13
N LEU A 171 0.04 6.43 13.21
CA LEU A 171 -0.23 7.83 13.55
C LEU A 171 -1.59 8.00 14.23
N THR A 172 -2.62 7.24 13.82
CA THR A 172 -3.97 7.26 14.40
C THR A 172 -3.96 6.74 15.83
N MET A 173 -3.29 5.62 16.07
CA MET A 173 -3.14 5.06 17.42
C MET A 173 -2.35 5.99 18.38
N HIS A 174 -1.51 6.87 17.82
CA HIS A 174 -0.71 7.86 18.55
C HIS A 174 -1.18 9.29 18.30
N ALA A 175 -2.46 9.47 18.01
CA ALA A 175 -3.03 10.78 17.67
C ALA A 175 -2.71 11.86 18.73
N GLY A 176 -2.34 13.05 18.26
CA GLY A 176 -1.93 14.18 19.12
C GLY A 176 -0.46 14.14 19.57
N LYS A 177 0.23 13.01 19.47
CA LYS A 177 1.65 12.88 19.83
C LYS A 177 2.54 13.14 18.62
N VAL A 178 3.69 13.79 18.85
CA VAL A 178 4.73 13.97 17.84
C VAL A 178 5.58 12.69 17.83
N VAL A 179 5.75 12.09 16.65
CA VAL A 179 6.57 10.89 16.46
C VAL A 179 7.72 11.23 15.54
N SER A 180 8.95 10.88 15.93
CA SER A 180 10.14 11.15 15.11
C SER A 180 10.16 10.28 13.85
N ARG A 181 10.90 10.72 12.83
CA ARG A 181 11.08 9.95 11.59
C ARG A 181 11.73 8.59 11.84
N GLU A 182 12.70 8.54 12.73
CA GLU A 182 13.41 7.33 13.12
C GLU A 182 12.47 6.35 13.84
N THR A 183 11.61 6.89 14.73
CA THR A 183 10.60 6.07 15.43
C THR A 183 9.56 5.54 14.42
N LEU A 184 9.07 6.37 13.50
CA LEU A 184 8.16 5.93 12.45
C LEU A 184 8.80 4.85 11.58
N LEU A 185 10.06 5.07 11.15
CA LEU A 185 10.79 4.11 10.34
C LEU A 185 10.91 2.76 11.06
N SER A 186 11.39 2.74 12.30
CA SER A 186 11.60 1.51 13.04
C SER A 186 10.30 0.80 13.43
N ARG A 187 9.22 1.54 13.71
CA ARG A 187 7.95 0.96 14.16
C ARG A 187 7.04 0.49 13.03
N VAL A 188 7.10 1.15 11.89
CA VAL A 188 6.24 0.85 10.73
C VAL A 188 6.96 -0.06 9.75
N TRP A 189 8.28 0.14 9.50
CA TRP A 189 9.09 -0.66 8.58
C TRP A 189 9.92 -1.75 9.28
N GLY A 190 10.11 -1.65 10.58
CA GLY A 190 10.93 -2.60 11.36
C GLY A 190 12.36 -2.12 11.58
N TYR A 191 13.01 -2.72 12.59
CA TYR A 191 14.37 -2.32 13.01
C TYR A 191 15.45 -2.72 11.99
N GLU A 192 15.20 -3.73 11.19
CA GLU A 192 16.14 -4.23 10.17
C GLU A 192 15.98 -3.54 8.80
N TYR A 193 15.13 -2.51 8.74
CA TYR A 193 14.89 -1.80 7.49
C TYR A 193 16.08 -0.90 7.13
N PHE A 194 16.72 -1.17 5.99
CA PHE A 194 17.92 -0.47 5.53
C PHE A 194 17.65 0.88 4.85
N GLY A 195 16.39 1.30 4.72
CA GLY A 195 16.02 2.61 4.17
C GLY A 195 16.21 3.74 5.16
N GLY A 196 16.52 4.94 4.65
CA GLY A 196 16.65 6.15 5.46
C GLY A 196 15.30 6.78 5.83
N ALA A 197 15.33 7.77 6.73
CA ALA A 197 14.17 8.56 7.16
C ALA A 197 13.40 9.22 6.02
N ARG A 198 14.03 9.41 4.84
CA ARG A 198 13.39 9.91 3.61
C ARG A 198 12.23 9.02 3.13
N THR A 199 12.28 7.72 3.39
CA THR A 199 11.18 6.80 3.08
C THR A 199 9.88 7.22 3.77
N VAL A 200 9.96 7.66 5.02
CA VAL A 200 8.80 8.18 5.77
C VAL A 200 8.24 9.43 5.10
N ASP A 201 9.12 10.34 4.66
CA ASP A 201 8.71 11.60 4.03
C ASP A 201 7.94 11.34 2.70
N VAL A 202 8.40 10.37 1.90
CA VAL A 202 7.73 9.95 0.65
C VAL A 202 6.32 9.43 0.94
N HIS A 203 6.18 8.52 1.92
CA HIS A 203 4.87 7.96 2.26
C HIS A 203 3.93 9.00 2.87
N VAL A 204 4.43 9.91 3.70
CA VAL A 204 3.62 11.04 4.22
C VAL A 204 3.14 11.95 3.10
N ARG A 205 3.99 12.24 2.11
CA ARG A 205 3.59 13.04 0.93
C ARG A 205 2.46 12.35 0.16
N ARG A 206 2.59 11.04 -0.11
CA ARG A 206 1.56 10.24 -0.80
C ARG A 206 0.26 10.18 0.00
N LEU A 207 0.34 9.93 1.30
CA LEU A 207 -0.82 9.94 2.19
C LEU A 207 -1.56 11.28 2.15
N ARG A 208 -0.84 12.40 2.20
CA ARG A 208 -1.45 13.73 2.09
C ARG A 208 -2.15 13.94 0.76
N ALA A 209 -1.55 13.49 -0.34
CA ALA A 209 -2.18 13.56 -1.66
C ALA A 209 -3.48 12.75 -1.72
N LYS A 210 -3.49 11.54 -1.13
CA LYS A 210 -4.67 10.66 -1.09
C LYS A 210 -5.76 11.15 -0.12
N LEU A 211 -5.39 11.82 0.97
CA LEU A 211 -6.34 12.51 1.85
C LEU A 211 -6.99 13.74 1.20
N GLY A 212 -6.38 14.27 0.14
CA GLY A 212 -6.84 15.48 -0.54
C GLY A 212 -6.45 16.78 0.19
N GLU A 213 -6.53 17.92 -0.50
CA GLU A 213 -6.10 19.23 0.02
C GLU A 213 -6.81 19.62 1.32
N GLU A 214 -8.10 19.31 1.43
CA GLU A 214 -8.93 19.64 2.60
C GLU A 214 -8.47 18.89 3.86
N HIS A 215 -7.92 17.68 3.73
CA HIS A 215 -7.59 16.80 4.86
C HIS A 215 -6.09 16.55 5.02
N ALA A 216 -5.25 16.96 4.06
CA ALA A 216 -3.80 16.82 4.12
C ALA A 216 -3.19 17.41 5.40
N HIS A 217 -3.80 18.46 5.97
CA HIS A 217 -3.39 19.14 7.21
C HIS A 217 -3.54 18.27 8.47
N LEU A 218 -4.27 17.15 8.42
CA LEU A 218 -4.38 16.19 9.53
C LEU A 218 -3.03 15.59 9.88
N ILE A 219 -2.17 15.34 8.88
CA ILE A 219 -0.80 14.90 9.11
C ILE A 219 0.09 16.13 9.14
N GLN A 220 0.44 16.59 10.34
CA GLN A 220 1.25 17.79 10.58
C GLN A 220 2.73 17.46 10.57
N THR A 221 3.54 18.30 9.91
CA THR A 221 4.99 18.21 9.98
C THR A 221 5.49 19.04 11.18
N VAL A 222 6.23 18.39 12.09
CA VAL A 222 6.99 19.07 13.13
C VAL A 222 8.43 19.18 12.63
N ARG A 223 8.85 20.39 12.26
CA ARG A 223 10.17 20.65 11.64
C ARG A 223 11.28 20.07 12.50
N ASN A 224 12.25 19.43 11.86
CA ASN A 224 13.42 18.79 12.45
C ASN A 224 13.11 17.64 13.44
N VAL A 225 11.84 17.25 13.62
CA VAL A 225 11.44 16.14 14.50
C VAL A 225 10.77 15.01 13.70
N GLY A 226 9.58 15.24 13.15
CA GLY A 226 8.83 14.20 12.51
C GLY A 226 7.39 14.61 12.20
N TYR A 227 6.43 13.75 12.54
CA TYR A 227 5.04 13.91 12.17
C TYR A 227 4.10 13.72 13.34
N ARG A 228 2.90 14.28 13.24
CA ARG A 228 1.82 14.16 14.20
C ARG A 228 0.48 14.10 13.47
N LEU A 229 -0.41 13.20 13.86
CA LEU A 229 -1.82 13.30 13.47
C LEU A 229 -2.52 14.32 14.36
N GLY A 230 -3.04 15.37 13.74
CA GLY A 230 -3.74 16.48 14.44
C GLY A 230 -5.20 16.14 14.71
N GLN A 231 -5.82 16.80 15.71
CA GLN A 231 -7.26 16.74 15.92
C GLN A 231 -7.99 17.62 14.92
N THR A 232 -9.04 17.10 14.29
CA THR A 232 -10.02 17.92 13.55
C THR A 232 -10.78 18.80 14.54
N ARG A 233 -10.99 20.08 14.22
CA ARG A 233 -11.75 21.02 15.09
C ARG A 233 -13.19 20.56 15.38
N GLN A 234 -13.75 19.63 14.61
CA GLN A 234 -15.12 19.12 14.77
C GLN A 234 -15.31 18.12 15.92
N THR A 235 -14.25 17.44 16.38
CA THR A 235 -14.36 16.39 17.43
C THR A 235 -14.66 16.95 18.83
N ARG A 236 -14.60 18.26 19.05
CA ARG A 236 -14.98 18.87 20.36
C ARG A 236 -16.48 18.88 20.62
N GLN A 237 -17.32 18.88 19.59
CA GLN A 237 -18.79 18.91 19.79
C GLN A 237 -19.40 17.54 20.06
N THR A 238 -18.83 16.46 19.53
CA THR A 238 -19.38 15.10 19.69
C THR A 238 -19.09 14.49 21.07
N ARG A 239 -18.01 14.90 21.74
CA ARG A 239 -17.69 14.40 23.10
C ARG A 239 -18.66 14.94 24.20
N GLN A 240 -19.27 16.11 24.01
CA GLN A 240 -20.23 16.66 24.97
C GLN A 240 -21.62 15.98 24.90
N THR A 241 -22.00 15.41 23.75
CA THR A 241 -23.30 14.73 23.57
C THR A 241 -23.32 13.31 24.12
N TRP A 242 -22.18 12.64 24.29
CA TRP A 242 -22.12 11.29 24.86
C TRP A 242 -22.14 11.26 26.40
N GLN A 243 -21.61 12.28 27.07
CA GLN A 243 -21.60 12.35 28.52
C GLN A 243 -22.99 12.70 29.10
N THR A 244 -23.86 13.39 28.37
CA THR A 244 -25.21 13.76 28.82
C THR A 244 -26.29 12.68 28.61
N ARG A 245 -25.98 11.56 27.95
CA ARG A 245 -26.93 10.48 27.65
C ARG A 245 -26.88 9.31 28.63
N HIS A 246 -25.91 9.27 29.52
CA HIS A 246 -25.72 8.20 30.53
C HIS A 246 -25.96 8.66 31.96
N GLU A 247 -26.44 9.89 32.17
CA GLU A 247 -26.83 10.41 33.49
C GLU A 247 -28.35 10.74 33.57
N ARG A 248 -29.21 9.98 32.84
CA ARG A 248 -30.66 10.00 33.09
C ARG A 248 -31.21 8.61 33.08
#